data_1c9a33532fec28516049cace0343964e
#
_entry.id   1c9a33532fec28516049cace0343964e
#
_cell.length_a   1.000
_cell.length_b   1.000
_cell.length_c   1.000
_cell.angle_alpha   90.00
_cell.angle_beta   90.00
_cell.angle_gamma   90.00
#
_symmetry.space_group_name_H-M   'P 1'
#
loop_
_entity.id
_entity.type
_entity.pdbx_description
1 polymer ?
#
loop_
_entity_poly.entity_id
_entity_poly.type
_entity_poly.pdbx_seq_one_letter_code
_entity_poly.pdbx_strand_id
1 'polypeptide(L)'
;MGGRAFTRAFASARGARLIGLLAAAFWALTATAAETWVVAPTGAPRSLQEALGLAKDGDTIELTPGDYTGGVLIENRRLTIRGMGKRPAVKGGAKPGTAKALWTVRGGEVTIENIAFNGARASDGEAAGVRQEGGKLLLRGCQFHDNEYGVFAAAVDGAELRIENSEFGMAPKVVGGLYHLLNVGRISKLSITGSRFQQGFEGHLIKSRARESLIAYNFIHDGQRGGASHAIDLPAGGIATVVGNVIGRGADGQSAVVMTYGSEGRPWDKNTLRVAHNTFINYGWLPAWFLRVSSDKLPAPPEVVAINNLIVGTGVFSWGASGLFDGNRHATFGMLRDAETYAFELAPGSMWRHSGADPRNVRGHDLSPQAEFEWPTGVRLLPGGRDRWSPGAFQR
;
A
#
# COMPACT_ATOMS: atom_id res chain seq x y z
N MET A 1 -41.19 59.67 -52.20
CA MET A 1 -41.76 60.65 -51.28
C MET A 1 -40.87 60.60 -50.03
N GLY A 2 -40.02 61.42 -49.90
CA GLY A 2 -39.81 62.71 -49.28
C GLY A 2 -39.19 62.44 -47.91
N GLY A 3 -38.09 62.88 -47.53
CA GLY A 3 -37.30 64.02 -47.79
C GLY A 3 -36.87 64.60 -46.47
N ARG A 4 -35.62 65.06 -46.48
CA ARG A 4 -34.98 66.07 -45.65
C ARG A 4 -34.18 65.66 -44.39
N ALA A 5 -32.96 65.69 -44.62
CA ALA A 5 -31.80 66.36 -44.00
C ALA A 5 -32.09 67.59 -43.11
N PHE A 6 -31.36 67.76 -42.03
CA PHE A 6 -30.81 69.02 -41.58
C PHE A 6 -29.58 68.88 -40.75
N THR A 7 -28.66 69.75 -41.02
CA THR A 7 -27.27 69.97 -40.68
C THR A 7 -27.06 70.72 -39.34
N ARG A 8 -25.80 70.68 -38.84
CA ARG A 8 -25.02 71.56 -37.97
C ARG A 8 -25.26 71.49 -36.48
N ALA A 9 -24.29 71.66 -35.63
CA ALA A 9 -23.07 72.44 -35.65
C ALA A 9 -22.04 72.05 -34.60
N PHE A 10 -20.82 72.46 -34.80
CA PHE A 10 -19.63 72.42 -33.99
C PHE A 10 -19.80 72.91 -32.55
N ALA A 11 -19.11 72.26 -31.56
CA ALA A 11 -18.45 72.97 -30.48
C ALA A 11 -17.28 72.09 -29.93
N SER A 12 -16.10 72.69 -29.97
CA SER A 12 -14.85 72.18 -29.44
C SER A 12 -14.80 72.35 -27.92
N ALA A 13 -14.38 71.33 -27.19
CA ALA A 13 -13.82 71.52 -25.86
C ALA A 13 -12.62 70.57 -25.65
N ARG A 14 -11.46 71.21 -25.47
CA ARG A 14 -10.22 70.56 -25.01
C ARG A 14 -10.42 70.06 -23.57
N GLY A 15 -10.19 68.79 -23.32
CA GLY A 15 -10.22 68.23 -21.97
C GLY A 15 -9.13 67.18 -21.83
N ALA A 16 -8.26 67.44 -20.90
CA ALA A 16 -7.00 66.76 -20.58
C ALA A 16 -7.05 65.22 -20.51
N ARG A 17 -6.10 64.56 -21.13
CA ARG A 17 -5.80 63.16 -20.94
C ARG A 17 -5.12 62.95 -19.57
N LEU A 18 -5.83 62.44 -18.57
CA LEU A 18 -5.23 61.82 -17.40
C LEU A 18 -4.82 60.38 -17.79
N ILE A 19 -3.53 60.14 -17.94
CA ILE A 19 -2.94 58.82 -18.06
C ILE A 19 -2.85 58.27 -16.63
N GLY A 20 -3.82 57.43 -16.26
CA GLY A 20 -3.74 56.63 -15.05
C GLY A 20 -2.80 55.43 -15.27
N LEU A 21 -1.59 55.49 -14.77
CA LEU A 21 -0.67 54.34 -14.64
C LEU A 21 -1.25 53.40 -13.58
N LEU A 22 -1.93 52.34 -14.02
CA LEU A 22 -2.21 51.17 -13.20
C LEU A 22 -0.91 50.36 -13.08
N ALA A 23 -0.18 50.56 -11.98
CA ALA A 23 0.91 49.67 -11.58
C ALA A 23 0.33 48.33 -11.15
N ALA A 24 0.24 47.37 -12.06
CA ALA A 24 0.00 45.99 -11.75
C ALA A 24 1.21 45.44 -10.99
N ALA A 25 1.11 45.38 -9.67
CA ALA A 25 2.09 44.68 -8.85
C ALA A 25 1.98 43.19 -9.16
N PHE A 26 2.78 42.70 -10.11
CA PHE A 26 3.05 41.29 -10.28
C PHE A 26 3.78 40.79 -9.02
N TRP A 27 3.07 40.19 -8.12
CA TRP A 27 3.68 39.34 -7.11
C TRP A 27 4.20 38.11 -7.83
N ALA A 28 5.45 38.17 -8.26
CA ALA A 28 6.19 36.98 -8.65
C ALA A 28 6.25 36.07 -7.39
N LEU A 29 5.41 35.05 -7.34
CA LEU A 29 5.67 33.92 -6.46
C LEU A 29 7.01 33.34 -6.91
N THR A 30 8.09 33.74 -6.26
CA THR A 30 9.37 33.05 -6.37
C THR A 30 9.17 31.67 -5.80
N ALA A 31 8.90 30.68 -6.65
CA ALA A 31 9.05 29.29 -6.29
C ALA A 31 10.53 29.13 -5.91
N THR A 32 10.83 29.08 -4.61
CA THR A 32 12.15 28.71 -4.13
C THR A 32 12.43 27.32 -4.68
N ALA A 33 13.56 27.15 -5.39
CA ALA A 33 13.98 25.84 -5.85
C ALA A 33 14.09 24.89 -4.66
N ALA A 34 13.60 23.66 -4.82
CA ALA A 34 13.72 22.64 -3.79
C ALA A 34 15.19 22.37 -3.48
N GLU A 35 15.55 22.43 -2.21
CA GLU A 35 16.91 22.19 -1.72
C GLU A 35 17.09 20.70 -1.35
N THR A 36 18.36 20.26 -1.40
CA THR A 36 18.75 18.92 -0.95
C THR A 36 19.68 19.03 0.25
N TRP A 37 19.26 18.38 1.35
CA TRP A 37 19.98 18.39 2.63
C TRP A 37 20.64 17.02 2.86
N VAL A 38 21.96 16.96 2.81
CA VAL A 38 22.70 15.71 3.07
C VAL A 38 22.91 15.51 4.56
N VAL A 39 22.59 14.32 5.04
CA VAL A 39 22.66 13.90 6.46
C VAL A 39 23.50 12.66 6.58
N ALA A 40 24.36 12.61 7.60
CA ALA A 40 25.19 11.45 7.92
C ALA A 40 24.92 10.93 9.35
N PRO A 41 25.15 9.63 9.61
CA PRO A 41 24.92 9.03 10.94
C PRO A 41 25.78 9.68 12.05
N THR A 42 26.93 10.23 11.69
CA THR A 42 27.84 10.95 12.60
C THR A 42 27.35 12.35 12.97
N GLY A 43 26.28 12.84 12.33
CA GLY A 43 25.80 14.22 12.48
C GLY A 43 26.60 15.27 11.70
N ALA A 44 27.60 14.86 10.93
CA ALA A 44 28.39 15.76 10.08
C ALA A 44 28.22 15.36 8.60
N PRO A 45 27.86 16.25 7.67
CA PRO A 45 27.76 17.70 7.83
C PRO A 45 26.53 18.19 8.62
N ARG A 46 25.47 17.37 8.80
CA ARG A 46 24.25 17.66 9.57
C ARG A 46 23.66 16.43 10.19
N SER A 47 22.98 16.58 11.31
CA SER A 47 22.08 15.59 11.88
C SER A 47 20.71 15.61 11.14
N LEU A 48 19.94 14.53 11.28
CA LEU A 48 18.59 14.46 10.70
C LEU A 48 17.65 15.52 11.32
N GLN A 49 17.77 15.79 12.62
CA GLN A 49 16.98 16.81 13.32
C GLN A 49 17.27 18.21 12.79
N GLU A 50 18.55 18.53 12.57
CA GLU A 50 18.95 19.82 11.99
C GLU A 50 18.40 19.97 10.56
N ALA A 51 18.55 18.93 9.73
CA ALA A 51 18.01 18.96 8.36
C ALA A 51 16.50 19.15 8.36
N LEU A 52 15.76 18.44 9.22
CA LEU A 52 14.30 18.60 9.36
C LEU A 52 13.90 20.00 9.84
N GLY A 53 14.72 20.62 10.70
CA GLY A 53 14.48 22.00 11.17
C GLY A 53 14.68 23.06 10.09
N LEU A 54 15.61 22.82 9.16
CA LEU A 54 15.96 23.74 8.08
C LEU A 54 15.14 23.53 6.80
N ALA A 55 14.76 22.28 6.51
CA ALA A 55 14.06 21.92 5.29
C ALA A 55 12.70 22.63 5.18
N LYS A 56 12.37 23.05 3.97
CA LYS A 56 11.09 23.66 3.58
C LYS A 56 10.26 22.66 2.79
N ASP A 57 9.01 23.00 2.57
CA ASP A 57 8.11 22.21 1.72
C ASP A 57 8.64 22.09 0.29
N GLY A 58 8.77 20.84 -0.15
CA GLY A 58 9.33 20.48 -1.44
C GLY A 58 10.78 20.04 -1.39
N ASP A 59 11.49 20.25 -0.29
CA ASP A 59 12.88 19.84 -0.13
C ASP A 59 13.06 18.32 -0.03
N THR A 60 14.30 17.90 -0.29
CA THR A 60 14.74 16.51 -0.16
C THR A 60 15.79 16.40 0.95
N ILE A 61 15.66 15.40 1.80
CA ILE A 61 16.68 15.03 2.79
C ILE A 61 17.30 13.71 2.36
N GLU A 62 18.61 13.69 2.13
CA GLU A 62 19.37 12.53 1.71
C GLU A 62 20.18 11.96 2.88
N LEU A 63 19.90 10.70 3.24
CA LEU A 63 20.64 9.99 4.25
C LEU A 63 21.77 9.16 3.62
N THR A 64 23.01 9.43 4.04
CA THR A 64 24.14 8.58 3.63
C THR A 64 24.05 7.20 4.27
N PRO A 65 24.72 6.17 3.71
CA PRO A 65 24.73 4.83 4.29
C PRO A 65 25.22 4.83 5.75
N GLY A 66 24.58 4.02 6.57
CA GLY A 66 24.95 3.82 7.98
C GLY A 66 23.74 3.65 8.89
N ASP A 67 24.00 3.59 10.19
CA ASP A 67 23.01 3.37 11.23
C ASP A 67 22.60 4.71 11.85
N TYR A 68 21.31 4.96 11.85
CA TYR A 68 20.66 6.14 12.45
C TYR A 68 19.89 5.71 13.69
N THR A 69 19.93 6.51 14.73
CA THR A 69 19.21 6.27 15.99
C THR A 69 18.40 7.51 16.38
N GLY A 70 17.42 7.31 17.27
CA GLY A 70 16.58 8.40 17.76
C GLY A 70 15.25 8.50 17.02
N GLY A 71 14.26 8.98 17.77
CA GLY A 71 12.91 9.22 17.26
C GLY A 71 12.85 10.47 16.37
N VAL A 72 12.04 10.41 15.32
CA VAL A 72 11.80 11.53 14.41
C VAL A 72 10.31 11.82 14.35
N LEU A 73 9.94 13.08 14.49
CA LEU A 73 8.60 13.60 14.19
C LEU A 73 8.66 14.49 12.97
N ILE A 74 7.91 14.14 11.93
CA ILE A 74 7.70 14.93 10.72
C ILE A 74 6.26 15.42 10.76
N GLU A 75 6.06 16.73 10.97
CA GLU A 75 4.74 17.28 11.22
C GLU A 75 4.37 18.32 10.18
N ASN A 76 3.25 18.10 9.49
CA ASN A 76 2.65 19.01 8.51
C ASN A 76 3.64 19.51 7.43
N ARG A 77 4.49 18.63 6.93
CA ARG A 77 5.52 18.93 5.92
C ARG A 77 5.22 18.25 4.59
N ARG A 78 5.71 18.84 3.52
CA ARG A 78 5.81 18.22 2.20
C ARG A 78 7.28 17.95 1.89
N LEU A 79 7.78 16.75 2.16
CA LEU A 79 9.18 16.38 2.08
C LEU A 79 9.40 15.04 1.41
N THR A 80 10.55 14.91 0.76
CA THR A 80 11.12 13.60 0.38
C THR A 80 12.31 13.30 1.27
N ILE A 81 12.33 12.12 1.91
CA ILE A 81 13.48 11.65 2.69
C ILE A 81 13.95 10.35 2.06
N ARG A 82 15.17 10.30 1.55
CA ARG A 82 15.66 9.12 0.83
C ARG A 82 17.03 8.66 1.27
N GLY A 83 17.23 7.35 1.31
CA GLY A 83 18.53 6.74 1.54
C GLY A 83 19.37 6.72 0.27
N MET A 84 20.65 7.11 0.38
CA MET A 84 21.63 7.10 -0.69
C MET A 84 22.32 5.74 -0.80
N GLY A 85 22.56 5.25 -1.99
CA GLY A 85 23.34 4.05 -2.26
C GLY A 85 22.91 2.81 -1.45
N LYS A 86 23.81 2.27 -0.59
CA LYS A 86 23.44 1.21 0.35
C LYS A 86 22.44 1.76 1.36
N ARG A 87 21.32 1.06 1.49
CA ARG A 87 20.19 1.48 2.33
C ARG A 87 20.62 1.84 3.75
N PRO A 88 20.42 3.08 4.22
CA PRO A 88 20.63 3.44 5.62
C PRO A 88 19.60 2.77 6.52
N ALA A 89 19.96 2.48 7.76
CA ALA A 89 19.12 1.80 8.71
C ALA A 89 18.79 2.68 9.93
N VAL A 90 17.51 2.91 10.17
CA VAL A 90 17.00 3.50 11.42
C VAL A 90 16.77 2.38 12.41
N LYS A 91 17.46 2.42 13.55
CA LYS A 91 17.45 1.35 14.55
C LYS A 91 16.75 1.78 15.83
N GLY A 92 15.94 0.89 16.36
CA GLY A 92 15.36 1.01 17.69
C GLY A 92 16.42 0.86 18.78
N GLY A 93 16.10 1.32 19.98
CA GLY A 93 16.94 1.13 21.16
C GLY A 93 16.97 -0.33 21.62
N ALA A 94 18.04 -0.70 22.34
CA ALA A 94 18.20 -2.06 22.89
C ALA A 94 17.13 -2.44 23.93
N LYS A 95 16.44 -1.47 24.51
CA LYS A 95 15.35 -1.67 25.49
C LYS A 95 14.07 -1.01 25.00
N PRO A 96 12.90 -1.63 25.29
CA PRO A 96 11.62 -0.97 25.03
C PRO A 96 11.53 0.40 25.73
N GLY A 97 11.09 1.41 25.00
CA GLY A 97 10.88 2.76 25.49
C GLY A 97 9.40 3.14 25.51
N THR A 98 9.12 4.40 25.71
CA THR A 98 7.74 4.96 25.63
C THR A 98 7.40 5.45 24.23
N ALA A 99 8.36 5.54 23.32
CA ALA A 99 8.15 6.00 21.96
C ALA A 99 7.35 4.96 21.15
N LYS A 100 6.30 5.44 20.50
CA LYS A 100 5.38 4.60 19.72
C LYS A 100 5.87 4.30 18.29
N ALA A 101 6.99 4.88 17.87
CA ALA A 101 7.60 4.61 16.56
C ALA A 101 9.06 5.08 16.51
N LEU A 102 9.81 4.53 15.55
CA LEU A 102 11.11 5.09 15.18
C LEU A 102 10.90 6.43 14.47
N TRP A 103 9.97 6.48 13.50
CA TRP A 103 9.57 7.73 12.86
C TRP A 103 8.05 7.90 12.92
N THR A 104 7.60 9.11 13.23
CA THR A 104 6.20 9.51 13.19
C THR A 104 5.99 10.57 12.12
N VAL A 105 5.03 10.33 11.22
CA VAL A 105 4.58 11.29 10.22
C VAL A 105 3.17 11.75 10.61
N ARG A 106 3.04 13.04 10.93
CA ARG A 106 1.77 13.66 11.34
C ARG A 106 1.35 14.71 10.34
N GLY A 107 0.36 14.39 9.53
CA GLY A 107 -0.12 15.30 8.48
C GLY A 107 0.86 15.49 7.33
N GLY A 108 0.59 16.47 6.46
CA GLY A 108 1.42 16.81 5.31
C GLY A 108 1.41 15.76 4.19
N GLU A 109 2.44 15.81 3.35
CA GLU A 109 2.68 14.88 2.23
C GLU A 109 4.15 14.46 2.23
N VAL A 110 4.43 13.27 2.74
CA VAL A 110 5.78 12.78 2.97
C VAL A 110 6.07 11.55 2.12
N THR A 111 7.22 11.58 1.46
CA THR A 111 7.78 10.43 0.75
C THR A 111 9.02 9.94 1.50
N ILE A 112 9.07 8.63 1.81
CA ILE A 112 10.24 7.97 2.40
C ILE A 112 10.70 6.88 1.45
N GLU A 113 11.97 6.95 1.02
CA GLU A 113 12.52 6.05 0.01
C GLU A 113 13.83 5.39 0.47
N ASN A 114 13.98 4.10 0.17
CA ASN A 114 15.22 3.34 0.37
C ASN A 114 15.81 3.43 1.79
N ILE A 115 14.96 3.29 2.82
CA ILE A 115 15.37 3.31 4.23
C ILE A 115 14.91 2.02 4.91
N ALA A 116 15.77 1.46 5.78
CA ALA A 116 15.42 0.34 6.65
C ALA A 116 15.01 0.83 8.04
N PHE A 117 13.96 0.25 8.60
CA PHE A 117 13.47 0.51 9.95
C PHE A 117 13.47 -0.80 10.73
N ASN A 118 14.30 -0.89 11.77
CA ASN A 118 14.55 -2.13 12.48
C ASN A 118 14.46 -1.99 13.99
N GLY A 119 13.82 -2.94 14.64
CA GLY A 119 13.86 -3.09 16.09
C GLY A 119 13.01 -2.11 16.87
N ALA A 120 11.88 -1.63 16.29
CA ALA A 120 10.93 -0.80 17.03
C ALA A 120 10.28 -1.60 18.18
N ARG A 121 10.45 -1.10 19.41
CA ARG A 121 9.93 -1.70 20.64
C ARG A 121 9.36 -0.64 21.57
N ALA A 122 8.20 -0.89 22.17
CA ALA A 122 7.62 -0.08 23.22
C ALA A 122 7.25 -0.94 24.43
N SER A 123 7.16 -0.32 25.61
CA SER A 123 6.80 -1.02 26.85
C SER A 123 5.40 -1.64 26.82
N ASP A 124 4.52 -1.15 25.98
CA ASP A 124 3.17 -1.67 25.77
C ASP A 124 3.01 -2.53 24.50
N GLY A 125 4.10 -2.83 23.79
CA GLY A 125 4.07 -3.67 22.61
C GLY A 125 3.46 -3.02 21.35
N GLU A 126 3.41 -1.68 21.28
CA GLU A 126 2.75 -0.95 20.18
C GLU A 126 3.69 -0.04 19.37
N ALA A 127 4.99 -0.35 19.32
CA ALA A 127 5.93 0.45 18.55
C ALA A 127 5.96 0.06 17.08
N ALA A 128 6.01 1.08 16.23
CA ALA A 128 6.13 0.91 14.78
C ALA A 128 7.49 1.36 14.24
N GLY A 129 7.94 0.76 13.14
CA GLY A 129 9.04 1.33 12.37
C GLY A 129 8.67 2.73 11.88
N VAL A 130 7.50 2.85 11.23
CA VAL A 130 6.90 4.15 10.85
C VAL A 130 5.44 4.20 11.33
N ARG A 131 5.10 5.31 12.01
CA ARG A 131 3.73 5.62 12.43
C ARG A 131 3.20 6.80 11.64
N GLN A 132 2.06 6.61 10.98
CA GLN A 132 1.34 7.67 10.28
C GLN A 132 0.18 8.16 11.15
N GLU A 133 0.13 9.47 11.38
CA GLU A 133 -0.93 10.17 12.11
C GLU A 133 -1.57 11.25 11.23
N GLY A 134 -2.07 10.83 10.05
CA GLY A 134 -2.72 11.69 9.06
C GLY A 134 -1.84 12.00 7.85
N GLY A 135 -2.38 12.85 6.95
CA GLY A 135 -1.71 13.27 5.72
C GLY A 135 -1.56 12.16 4.68
N LYS A 136 -0.66 12.38 3.72
CA LYS A 136 -0.31 11.43 2.67
C LYS A 136 1.10 10.92 2.89
N LEU A 137 1.25 9.61 2.98
CA LEU A 137 2.55 8.95 3.16
C LEU A 137 2.81 7.98 2.01
N LEU A 138 3.93 8.16 1.33
CA LEU A 138 4.48 7.19 0.39
C LEU A 138 5.74 6.55 0.99
N LEU A 139 5.75 5.22 1.05
CA LEU A 139 6.90 4.40 1.41
C LEU A 139 7.35 3.63 0.16
N ARG A 140 8.55 3.88 -0.34
CA ARG A 140 9.08 3.25 -1.54
C ARG A 140 10.43 2.60 -1.31
N GLY A 141 10.58 1.34 -1.67
CA GLY A 141 11.84 0.60 -1.53
C GLY A 141 12.34 0.51 -0.08
N CYS A 142 11.43 0.62 0.90
CA CYS A 142 11.75 0.56 2.31
C CYS A 142 11.81 -0.88 2.84
N GLN A 143 12.45 -1.06 3.98
CA GLN A 143 12.52 -2.34 4.68
C GLN A 143 12.07 -2.17 6.13
N PHE A 144 11.22 -3.08 6.60
CA PHE A 144 10.67 -3.08 7.97
C PHE A 144 10.89 -4.47 8.58
N HIS A 145 11.94 -4.60 9.38
CA HIS A 145 12.29 -5.87 10.02
C HIS A 145 12.32 -5.75 11.53
N ASP A 146 11.92 -6.81 12.20
CA ASP A 146 12.01 -6.93 13.66
C ASP A 146 11.35 -5.75 14.41
N ASN A 147 10.19 -5.28 13.92
CA ASN A 147 9.37 -4.26 14.58
C ASN A 147 8.11 -4.91 15.15
N GLU A 148 7.59 -4.38 16.26
CA GLU A 148 6.26 -4.78 16.78
C GLU A 148 5.18 -4.51 15.72
N TYR A 149 5.22 -3.35 15.07
CA TYR A 149 4.54 -3.07 13.80
C TYR A 149 5.57 -2.57 12.78
N GLY A 150 5.58 -3.12 11.59
CA GLY A 150 6.40 -2.54 10.51
C GLY A 150 5.94 -1.11 10.23
N VAL A 151 4.64 -0.97 9.90
CA VAL A 151 3.98 0.33 9.74
C VAL A 151 2.64 0.32 10.48
N PHE A 152 2.37 1.39 11.21
CA PHE A 152 1.09 1.65 11.87
C PHE A 152 0.50 2.96 11.34
N ALA A 153 -0.66 2.89 10.67
CA ALA A 153 -1.44 4.08 10.31
C ALA A 153 -2.60 4.26 11.30
N ALA A 154 -2.62 5.37 11.99
CA ALA A 154 -3.70 5.73 12.92
C ALA A 154 -5.03 5.96 12.17
N ALA A 155 -6.14 5.84 12.88
CA ALA A 155 -7.45 6.14 12.32
C ALA A 155 -7.64 7.66 12.19
N VAL A 156 -7.29 8.19 11.04
CA VAL A 156 -7.44 9.63 10.72
C VAL A 156 -8.13 9.76 9.36
N ASP A 157 -9.28 10.41 9.35
CA ASP A 157 -10.02 10.65 8.10
C ASP A 157 -9.21 11.53 7.16
N GLY A 158 -9.34 11.26 5.85
CA GLY A 158 -8.54 11.93 4.81
C GLY A 158 -7.11 11.41 4.66
N ALA A 159 -6.59 10.60 5.59
CA ALA A 159 -5.24 10.04 5.46
C ALA A 159 -5.15 9.04 4.29
N GLU A 160 -4.00 9.06 3.60
CA GLU A 160 -3.68 8.13 2.52
C GLU A 160 -2.31 7.49 2.77
N LEU A 161 -2.22 6.16 2.62
CA LEU A 161 -0.98 5.40 2.71
C LEU A 161 -0.71 4.67 1.39
N ARG A 162 0.46 4.88 0.84
CA ARG A 162 0.95 4.18 -0.34
C ARG A 162 2.27 3.48 -0.05
N ILE A 163 2.36 2.20 -0.38
CA ILE A 163 3.53 1.36 -0.17
C ILE A 163 3.92 0.73 -1.51
N GLU A 164 5.16 0.94 -1.93
CA GLU A 164 5.68 0.45 -3.19
C GLU A 164 7.02 -0.26 -2.98
N ASN A 165 7.19 -1.42 -3.62
CA ASN A 165 8.46 -2.14 -3.71
C ASN A 165 9.18 -2.26 -2.36
N SER A 166 8.42 -2.48 -1.29
CA SER A 166 8.92 -2.48 0.09
C SER A 166 8.85 -3.88 0.71
N GLU A 167 9.67 -4.11 1.71
CA GLU A 167 9.81 -5.40 2.37
C GLU A 167 9.39 -5.31 3.83
N PHE A 168 8.56 -6.27 4.27
CA PHE A 168 8.08 -6.41 5.64
C PHE A 168 8.35 -7.83 6.13
N GLY A 169 8.93 -7.96 7.32
CA GLY A 169 9.19 -9.28 7.85
C GLY A 169 9.85 -9.34 9.20
N MET A 170 10.21 -10.57 9.60
CA MET A 170 10.92 -10.85 10.83
C MET A 170 10.21 -10.28 12.06
N ALA A 171 8.88 -10.48 12.16
CA ALA A 171 8.12 -10.06 13.33
C ALA A 171 8.74 -10.66 14.62
N PRO A 172 8.76 -9.91 15.74
CA PRO A 172 9.23 -10.43 17.00
C PRO A 172 8.44 -11.67 17.44
N LYS A 173 9.14 -12.74 17.83
CA LYS A 173 8.51 -14.00 18.25
C LYS A 173 8.14 -13.95 19.73
N VAL A 174 7.14 -13.13 20.07
CA VAL A 174 6.59 -13.01 21.41
C VAL A 174 5.19 -13.59 21.43
N VAL A 175 4.99 -14.67 22.16
CA VAL A 175 3.68 -15.35 22.27
C VAL A 175 2.65 -14.39 22.86
N GLY A 176 1.49 -14.29 22.20
CA GLY A 176 0.43 -13.33 22.56
C GLY A 176 0.68 -11.88 22.12
N GLY A 177 1.81 -11.60 21.47
CA GLY A 177 2.16 -10.24 21.04
C GLY A 177 1.29 -9.71 19.91
N LEU A 178 0.71 -10.60 19.08
CA LEU A 178 -0.17 -10.27 17.96
C LEU A 178 0.35 -9.15 17.04
N TYR A 179 1.66 -9.10 16.84
CA TYR A 179 2.33 -8.05 16.08
C TYR A 179 2.02 -8.16 14.58
N HIS A 180 1.46 -7.11 14.01
CA HIS A 180 1.14 -7.06 12.58
C HIS A 180 2.29 -6.42 11.79
N LEU A 181 2.67 -6.98 10.64
CA LEU A 181 3.68 -6.34 9.78
C LEU A 181 3.16 -4.99 9.25
N LEU A 182 1.87 -4.93 8.90
CA LEU A 182 1.18 -3.68 8.55
C LEU A 182 -0.16 -3.62 9.28
N ASN A 183 -0.39 -2.54 10.04
CA ASN A 183 -1.67 -2.27 10.69
C ASN A 183 -2.19 -0.88 10.29
N VAL A 184 -3.29 -0.86 9.58
CA VAL A 184 -3.91 0.37 9.06
C VAL A 184 -5.26 0.60 9.72
N GLY A 185 -5.42 1.74 10.37
CA GLY A 185 -6.66 2.22 10.96
C GLY A 185 -7.67 2.67 9.89
N ARG A 186 -8.72 3.33 10.33
CA ARG A 186 -9.74 3.91 9.43
C ARG A 186 -9.18 5.15 8.74
N ILE A 187 -8.59 4.95 7.60
CA ILE A 187 -8.08 6.01 6.70
C ILE A 187 -8.87 6.01 5.40
N SER A 188 -8.68 7.03 4.56
CA SER A 188 -9.37 7.12 3.27
C SER A 188 -8.88 6.11 2.25
N LYS A 189 -7.56 5.95 2.11
CA LYS A 189 -7.00 5.11 1.05
C LYS A 189 -5.72 4.40 1.45
N LEU A 190 -5.67 3.11 1.09
CA LEU A 190 -4.46 2.27 1.13
C LEU A 190 -4.13 1.77 -0.28
N SER A 191 -2.88 1.88 -0.70
CA SER A 191 -2.38 1.22 -1.91
C SER A 191 -1.06 0.51 -1.62
N ILE A 192 -0.97 -0.78 -1.96
CA ILE A 192 0.24 -1.59 -1.80
C ILE A 192 0.57 -2.26 -3.13
N THR A 193 1.77 -2.03 -3.65
CA THR A 193 2.19 -2.58 -4.94
C THR A 193 3.63 -3.08 -4.89
N GLY A 194 3.91 -4.23 -5.50
CA GLY A 194 5.27 -4.75 -5.68
C GLY A 194 6.00 -5.05 -4.37
N SER A 195 5.27 -5.24 -3.27
CA SER A 195 5.86 -5.37 -1.94
C SER A 195 5.81 -6.82 -1.44
N ARG A 196 6.69 -7.14 -0.50
CA ARG A 196 6.83 -8.45 0.08
C ARG A 196 6.54 -8.44 1.57
N PHE A 197 5.67 -9.37 2.03
CA PHE A 197 5.30 -9.57 3.42
C PHE A 197 5.54 -11.02 3.79
N GLN A 198 6.50 -11.29 4.67
CA GLN A 198 6.92 -12.63 5.09
C GLN A 198 7.32 -12.66 6.57
N GLN A 199 7.44 -13.84 7.14
CA GLN A 199 7.96 -14.06 8.49
C GLN A 199 7.21 -13.25 9.55
N GLY A 200 5.88 -13.27 9.48
CA GLY A 200 5.02 -12.84 10.56
C GLY A 200 5.06 -13.81 11.74
N PHE A 201 4.44 -13.43 12.86
CA PHE A 201 4.30 -14.30 14.01
C PHE A 201 3.01 -13.95 14.77
N GLU A 202 2.06 -14.89 14.82
CA GLU A 202 0.72 -14.78 15.44
C GLU A 202 -0.16 -13.62 14.92
N GLY A 203 0.42 -12.46 14.58
CA GLY A 203 -0.28 -11.33 13.99
C GLY A 203 -0.62 -11.55 12.52
N HIS A 204 -1.17 -10.52 11.88
CA HIS A 204 -1.48 -10.55 10.44
C HIS A 204 -0.32 -9.98 9.63
N LEU A 205 -0.14 -10.44 8.39
CA LEU A 205 0.80 -9.81 7.48
C LEU A 205 0.30 -8.42 7.06
N ILE A 206 -0.99 -8.33 6.68
CA ILE A 206 -1.66 -7.07 6.38
C ILE A 206 -3.00 -7.02 7.10
N LYS A 207 -3.20 -6.00 7.95
CA LYS A 207 -4.49 -5.65 8.54
C LYS A 207 -4.87 -4.24 8.17
N SER A 208 -6.03 -4.02 7.52
CA SER A 208 -6.43 -2.70 7.06
C SER A 208 -7.91 -2.43 7.25
N ARG A 209 -8.21 -1.25 7.80
CA ARG A 209 -9.55 -0.68 7.92
C ARG A 209 -9.77 0.52 6.99
N ALA A 210 -8.93 0.67 5.96
CA ALA A 210 -9.06 1.74 4.99
C ALA A 210 -10.41 1.67 4.25
N ARG A 211 -10.97 2.82 3.89
CA ARG A 211 -12.21 2.89 3.11
C ARG A 211 -12.02 2.34 1.70
N GLU A 212 -10.89 2.67 1.08
CA GLU A 212 -10.50 2.14 -0.22
C GLU A 212 -9.15 1.42 -0.10
N SER A 213 -9.08 0.19 -0.59
CA SER A 213 -7.86 -0.62 -0.57
C SER A 213 -7.54 -1.16 -1.95
N LEU A 214 -6.34 -0.86 -2.46
CA LEU A 214 -5.74 -1.50 -3.62
C LEU A 214 -4.53 -2.31 -3.16
N ILE A 215 -4.59 -3.63 -3.30
CA ILE A 215 -3.50 -4.54 -2.98
C ILE A 215 -3.16 -5.30 -4.27
N ALA A 216 -2.06 -4.93 -4.93
CA ALA A 216 -1.77 -5.38 -6.28
C ALA A 216 -0.33 -5.87 -6.47
N TYR A 217 -0.16 -7.03 -7.07
CA TYR A 217 1.15 -7.56 -7.48
C TYR A 217 2.15 -7.68 -6.33
N ASN A 218 1.70 -8.17 -5.17
CA ASN A 218 2.53 -8.36 -4.00
C ASN A 218 2.78 -9.85 -3.71
N PHE A 219 3.82 -10.11 -2.93
CA PHE A 219 4.06 -11.40 -2.33
C PHE A 219 3.72 -11.33 -0.83
N ILE A 220 2.57 -11.88 -0.46
CA ILE A 220 1.98 -11.84 0.89
C ILE A 220 1.89 -13.27 1.40
N HIS A 221 3.02 -13.85 1.74
CA HIS A 221 3.13 -15.26 2.03
C HIS A 221 4.15 -15.51 3.15
N ASP A 222 3.69 -16.08 4.25
CA ASP A 222 4.46 -16.18 5.49
C ASP A 222 5.59 -17.25 5.46
N GLY A 223 5.79 -17.89 4.33
CA GLY A 223 6.72 -19.02 4.17
C GLY A 223 6.03 -20.36 4.43
N GLN A 224 6.72 -21.45 4.10
CA GLN A 224 6.16 -22.80 4.23
C GLN A 224 5.76 -23.17 5.67
N ARG A 225 6.56 -22.70 6.65
CA ARG A 225 6.38 -22.92 8.08
C ARG A 225 5.96 -21.67 8.84
N GLY A 226 5.40 -20.69 8.13
CA GLY A 226 5.00 -19.42 8.74
C GLY A 226 3.90 -19.54 9.78
N GLY A 227 3.97 -18.72 10.83
CA GLY A 227 3.07 -18.74 11.99
C GLY A 227 2.09 -17.57 12.06
N ALA A 228 2.00 -16.73 11.01
CA ALA A 228 1.07 -15.61 10.98
C ALA A 228 -0.40 -16.09 11.01
N SER A 229 -1.29 -15.27 11.57
CA SER A 229 -2.71 -15.58 11.65
C SER A 229 -3.39 -15.47 10.28
N HIS A 230 -3.34 -14.28 9.66
CA HIS A 230 -3.94 -14.05 8.34
C HIS A 230 -2.92 -13.39 7.41
N ALA A 231 -2.98 -13.73 6.11
CA ALA A 231 -2.21 -13.01 5.11
C ALA A 231 -2.81 -11.60 4.88
N ILE A 232 -4.13 -11.52 4.71
CA ILE A 232 -4.86 -10.25 4.56
C ILE A 232 -6.10 -10.26 5.44
N ASP A 233 -6.27 -9.20 6.24
CA ASP A 233 -7.48 -8.94 7.01
C ASP A 233 -8.00 -7.54 6.70
N LEU A 234 -9.22 -7.45 6.13
CA LEU A 234 -9.94 -6.22 5.81
C LEU A 234 -11.21 -6.14 6.70
N PRO A 235 -11.05 -5.97 8.02
CA PRO A 235 -12.12 -6.22 8.97
C PRO A 235 -13.27 -5.20 8.92
N ALA A 236 -13.02 -3.99 8.41
CA ALA A 236 -14.03 -2.96 8.23
C ALA A 236 -14.72 -2.99 6.85
N GLY A 237 -14.40 -3.97 5.99
CA GLY A 237 -14.91 -3.99 4.62
C GLY A 237 -14.36 -2.84 3.78
N GLY A 238 -15.26 -2.06 3.15
CA GLY A 238 -14.90 -0.94 2.28
C GLY A 238 -14.83 -1.35 0.80
N ILE A 239 -14.22 -0.53 -0.03
CA ILE A 239 -14.02 -0.81 -1.47
C ILE A 239 -12.63 -1.41 -1.63
N ALA A 240 -12.54 -2.72 -1.84
CA ALA A 240 -11.27 -3.42 -1.94
C ALA A 240 -11.07 -4.07 -3.32
N THR A 241 -9.88 -3.86 -3.90
CA THR A 241 -9.41 -4.56 -5.09
C THR A 241 -8.09 -5.26 -4.75
N VAL A 242 -8.09 -6.58 -4.87
CA VAL A 242 -6.94 -7.46 -4.59
C VAL A 242 -6.63 -8.20 -5.88
N VAL A 243 -5.53 -7.85 -6.56
CA VAL A 243 -5.25 -8.33 -7.91
C VAL A 243 -3.79 -8.72 -8.11
N GLY A 244 -3.55 -9.87 -8.71
CA GLY A 244 -2.23 -10.32 -9.12
C GLY A 244 -1.26 -10.61 -7.97
N ASN A 245 -1.76 -10.93 -6.76
CA ASN A 245 -0.91 -11.22 -5.61
C ASN A 245 -0.70 -12.72 -5.43
N VAL A 246 0.43 -13.08 -4.84
CA VAL A 246 0.60 -14.35 -4.15
C VAL A 246 0.17 -14.16 -2.70
N ILE A 247 -0.81 -14.94 -2.24
CA ILE A 247 -1.42 -14.81 -0.91
C ILE A 247 -1.43 -16.17 -0.24
N GLY A 248 -0.74 -16.34 0.87
CA GLY A 248 -0.66 -17.67 1.44
C GLY A 248 -0.38 -17.70 2.93
N ARG A 249 -0.71 -18.87 3.51
CA ARG A 249 -0.38 -19.23 4.88
C ARG A 249 0.63 -20.37 4.93
N GLY A 250 1.49 -20.33 5.94
CA GLY A 250 2.38 -21.44 6.28
C GLY A 250 1.66 -22.56 7.04
N ALA A 251 2.36 -23.67 7.21
CA ALA A 251 1.85 -24.86 7.91
C ALA A 251 1.53 -24.56 9.38
N ASP A 252 2.28 -23.68 10.03
CA ASP A 252 2.13 -23.34 11.45
C ASP A 252 1.21 -22.12 11.67
N GLY A 253 0.50 -21.66 10.64
CA GLY A 253 -0.39 -20.48 10.70
C GLY A 253 -1.50 -20.64 11.74
N GLN A 254 -1.73 -19.60 12.54
CA GLN A 254 -2.65 -19.59 13.68
C GLN A 254 -4.13 -19.63 13.28
N SER A 255 -4.47 -19.32 12.05
CA SER A 255 -5.85 -19.33 11.53
C SER A 255 -5.97 -20.21 10.31
N ALA A 256 -7.12 -20.89 10.18
CA ALA A 256 -7.47 -21.59 8.94
C ALA A 256 -7.90 -20.64 7.81
N VAL A 257 -8.08 -19.33 8.08
CA VAL A 257 -8.50 -18.35 7.10
C VAL A 257 -7.29 -17.61 6.54
N VAL A 258 -7.17 -17.55 5.22
CA VAL A 258 -6.06 -16.87 4.55
C VAL A 258 -6.34 -15.38 4.40
N MET A 259 -7.52 -15.02 3.87
CA MET A 259 -8.00 -13.65 3.69
C MET A 259 -9.38 -13.48 4.31
N THR A 260 -9.59 -12.38 5.08
CA THR A 260 -10.90 -12.01 5.61
C THR A 260 -11.38 -10.66 5.10
N TYR A 261 -12.71 -10.48 5.08
CA TYR A 261 -13.37 -9.22 4.72
C TYR A 261 -14.63 -9.01 5.56
N GLY A 262 -14.74 -7.83 6.21
CA GLY A 262 -15.94 -7.41 6.96
C GLY A 262 -16.10 -8.05 8.34
N SER A 263 -15.03 -8.47 9.03
CA SER A 263 -15.09 -9.32 10.22
C SER A 263 -15.36 -8.59 11.54
N GLU A 264 -15.15 -7.26 11.67
CA GLU A 264 -15.16 -6.53 12.97
C GLU A 264 -16.52 -5.88 13.34
N GLY A 265 -17.54 -5.90 12.49
CA GLY A 265 -18.85 -5.31 12.81
C GLY A 265 -18.87 -3.77 12.91
N ARG A 266 -17.87 -3.08 12.37
CA ARG A 266 -17.84 -1.62 12.16
C ARG A 266 -17.51 -1.31 10.71
N PRO A 267 -18.36 -1.73 9.76
CA PRO A 267 -18.09 -1.61 8.35
C PRO A 267 -18.16 -0.17 7.85
N TRP A 268 -17.64 0.05 6.66
CA TRP A 268 -17.94 1.21 5.86
C TRP A 268 -19.36 1.08 5.25
N ASP A 269 -19.95 2.20 4.85
CA ASP A 269 -21.30 2.20 4.25
C ASP A 269 -21.32 1.48 2.91
N LYS A 270 -20.26 1.65 2.10
CA LYS A 270 -20.10 0.98 0.82
C LYS A 270 -19.10 -0.16 0.92
N ASN A 271 -19.54 -1.36 0.56
CA ASN A 271 -18.75 -2.58 0.63
C ASN A 271 -18.74 -3.29 -0.72
N THR A 272 -17.55 -3.37 -1.33
CA THR A 272 -17.31 -4.02 -2.62
C THR A 272 -15.97 -4.74 -2.56
N LEU A 273 -15.95 -6.00 -2.95
CA LEU A 273 -14.72 -6.80 -2.94
C LEU A 273 -14.44 -7.38 -4.33
N ARG A 274 -13.32 -7.01 -4.92
CA ARG A 274 -12.81 -7.56 -6.18
C ARG A 274 -11.53 -8.32 -5.93
N VAL A 275 -11.53 -9.61 -6.25
CA VAL A 275 -10.40 -10.53 -6.03
C VAL A 275 -10.08 -11.20 -7.36
N ALA A 276 -9.02 -10.76 -8.04
CA ALA A 276 -8.75 -11.18 -9.41
C ALA A 276 -7.30 -11.62 -9.61
N HIS A 277 -7.11 -12.69 -10.35
CA HIS A 277 -5.76 -13.15 -10.73
C HIS A 277 -4.80 -13.33 -9.54
N ASN A 278 -5.28 -13.73 -8.36
CA ASN A 278 -4.39 -14.04 -7.24
C ASN A 278 -4.08 -15.53 -7.20
N THR A 279 -2.89 -15.87 -6.72
CA THR A 279 -2.53 -17.24 -6.36
C THR A 279 -2.64 -17.39 -4.84
N PHE A 280 -3.66 -18.09 -4.38
CA PHE A 280 -3.86 -18.42 -2.98
C PHE A 280 -3.17 -19.75 -2.65
N ILE A 281 -2.46 -19.81 -1.51
CA ILE A 281 -1.66 -20.98 -1.13
C ILE A 281 -1.91 -21.36 0.31
N ASN A 282 -2.10 -22.66 0.55
CA ASN A 282 -2.15 -23.25 1.87
C ASN A 282 -1.11 -24.38 1.99
N TYR A 283 -0.05 -24.14 2.76
CA TYR A 283 0.91 -25.19 3.13
C TYR A 283 0.47 -26.01 4.34
N GLY A 284 -0.60 -25.60 5.03
CA GLY A 284 -1.16 -26.35 6.14
C GLY A 284 -1.76 -27.68 5.66
N TRP A 285 -1.67 -28.74 6.48
CA TRP A 285 -2.29 -30.03 6.22
C TRP A 285 -3.81 -30.01 6.43
N LEU A 286 -4.32 -29.09 7.26
CA LEU A 286 -5.75 -28.86 7.46
C LEU A 286 -6.33 -27.99 6.34
N PRO A 287 -7.59 -28.22 5.95
CA PRO A 287 -8.29 -27.40 4.99
C PRO A 287 -8.33 -25.93 5.42
N ALA A 288 -8.06 -25.00 4.47
CA ALA A 288 -8.17 -23.56 4.68
C ALA A 288 -9.44 -22.99 4.05
N TRP A 289 -9.93 -21.90 4.60
CA TRP A 289 -10.80 -20.95 3.90
C TRP A 289 -9.94 -19.87 3.26
N PHE A 290 -9.81 -19.90 1.96
CA PHE A 290 -8.93 -18.95 1.27
C PHE A 290 -9.49 -17.54 1.29
N LEU A 291 -10.82 -17.37 1.20
CA LEU A 291 -11.54 -16.11 1.31
C LEU A 291 -12.77 -16.28 2.23
N ARG A 292 -12.77 -15.57 3.36
CA ARG A 292 -13.94 -15.47 4.22
C ARG A 292 -14.55 -14.09 4.18
N VAL A 293 -15.84 -14.00 3.81
CA VAL A 293 -16.61 -12.77 3.83
C VAL A 293 -17.67 -12.85 4.92
N SER A 294 -17.64 -11.91 5.87
CA SER A 294 -18.60 -11.82 6.97
C SER A 294 -19.80 -10.98 6.56
N SER A 295 -20.59 -11.47 5.60
CA SER A 295 -21.74 -10.74 5.04
C SER A 295 -22.82 -10.39 6.08
N ASP A 296 -22.90 -11.19 7.14
CA ASP A 296 -23.79 -11.00 8.28
C ASP A 296 -23.43 -9.79 9.17
N LYS A 297 -22.21 -9.30 9.07
CA LYS A 297 -21.72 -8.13 9.83
C LYS A 297 -21.69 -6.84 9.03
N LEU A 298 -22.04 -6.90 7.74
CA LEU A 298 -22.06 -5.75 6.84
C LEU A 298 -23.47 -5.17 6.75
N PRO A 299 -23.64 -3.85 6.48
CA PRO A 299 -24.96 -3.20 6.38
C PRO A 299 -25.85 -3.79 5.31
N ALA A 300 -25.25 -4.33 4.24
CA ALA A 300 -25.88 -5.06 3.17
C ALA A 300 -24.90 -6.11 2.63
N PRO A 301 -25.39 -7.17 1.97
CA PRO A 301 -24.49 -8.12 1.30
C PRO A 301 -23.53 -7.37 0.36
N PRO A 302 -22.20 -7.60 0.49
CA PRO A 302 -21.24 -6.89 -0.34
C PRO A 302 -21.32 -7.35 -1.78
N GLU A 303 -20.99 -6.47 -2.72
CA GLU A 303 -20.75 -6.87 -4.09
C GLU A 303 -19.40 -7.58 -4.17
N VAL A 304 -19.43 -8.91 -4.39
CA VAL A 304 -18.22 -9.73 -4.52
C VAL A 304 -18.02 -10.15 -5.97
N VAL A 305 -16.82 -9.89 -6.48
CA VAL A 305 -16.33 -10.39 -7.78
C VAL A 305 -15.03 -11.14 -7.53
N ALA A 306 -15.00 -12.43 -7.85
CA ALA A 306 -13.80 -13.26 -7.77
C ALA A 306 -13.55 -13.93 -9.12
N ILE A 307 -12.49 -13.51 -9.81
CA ILE A 307 -12.21 -13.98 -11.17
C ILE A 307 -10.76 -14.42 -11.34
N ASN A 308 -10.55 -15.53 -12.03
CA ASN A 308 -9.23 -16.03 -12.41
C ASN A 308 -8.25 -16.23 -11.24
N ASN A 309 -8.73 -16.59 -10.07
CA ASN A 309 -7.83 -16.92 -8.98
C ASN A 309 -7.37 -18.38 -9.09
N LEU A 310 -6.13 -18.65 -8.70
CA LEU A 310 -5.57 -19.99 -8.57
C LEU A 310 -5.52 -20.36 -7.09
N ILE A 311 -6.12 -21.48 -6.72
CA ILE A 311 -6.26 -21.94 -5.34
C ILE A 311 -5.42 -23.20 -5.19
N VAL A 312 -4.34 -23.13 -4.41
CA VAL A 312 -3.34 -24.19 -4.27
C VAL A 312 -3.33 -24.75 -2.85
N GLY A 313 -3.42 -26.06 -2.74
CA GLY A 313 -3.48 -26.77 -1.46
C GLY A 313 -4.92 -27.07 -1.04
N THR A 314 -5.06 -27.66 0.16
CA THR A 314 -6.35 -28.14 0.67
C THR A 314 -7.20 -27.01 1.21
N GLY A 315 -8.49 -26.96 0.84
CA GLY A 315 -9.43 -25.98 1.39
C GLY A 315 -10.57 -25.61 0.45
N VAL A 316 -11.35 -24.64 0.90
CA VAL A 316 -12.50 -24.07 0.17
C VAL A 316 -12.18 -22.65 -0.23
N PHE A 317 -12.41 -22.31 -1.49
CA PHE A 317 -12.05 -20.98 -2.01
C PHE A 317 -12.77 -19.85 -1.25
N SER A 318 -14.10 -19.94 -1.10
CA SER A 318 -14.86 -18.86 -0.48
C SER A 318 -15.91 -19.39 0.50
N TRP A 319 -16.09 -18.66 1.60
CA TRP A 319 -17.15 -18.85 2.58
C TRP A 319 -17.83 -17.51 2.90
N GLY A 320 -19.17 -17.53 2.95
CA GLY A 320 -19.98 -16.35 3.31
C GLY A 320 -20.08 -15.28 2.22
N ALA A 321 -19.55 -15.56 1.03
CA ALA A 321 -19.63 -14.66 -0.11
C ALA A 321 -20.66 -15.15 -1.13
N SER A 322 -21.53 -14.24 -1.59
CA SER A 322 -22.32 -14.39 -2.79
C SER A 322 -21.85 -13.35 -3.81
N GLY A 323 -21.86 -13.71 -5.10
CA GLY A 323 -21.44 -12.77 -6.15
C GLY A 323 -21.04 -13.47 -7.44
N LEU A 324 -20.20 -12.84 -8.23
CA LEU A 324 -19.66 -13.41 -9.46
C LEU A 324 -18.37 -14.15 -9.18
N PHE A 325 -18.35 -15.45 -9.45
CA PHE A 325 -17.16 -16.31 -9.33
C PHE A 325 -16.93 -16.99 -10.68
N ASP A 326 -15.90 -16.58 -11.41
CA ASP A 326 -15.62 -17.12 -12.74
C ASP A 326 -14.12 -17.36 -12.97
N GLY A 327 -13.78 -18.36 -13.77
CA GLY A 327 -12.37 -18.66 -14.13
C GLY A 327 -11.47 -19.08 -12.95
N ASN A 328 -11.97 -19.20 -11.71
CA ASN A 328 -11.19 -19.65 -10.57
C ASN A 328 -10.90 -21.14 -10.67
N ARG A 329 -9.66 -21.57 -10.37
CA ARG A 329 -9.22 -22.96 -10.51
C ARG A 329 -8.53 -23.48 -9.25
N HIS A 330 -8.87 -24.67 -8.84
CA HIS A 330 -8.12 -25.41 -7.85
C HIS A 330 -6.94 -26.13 -8.51
N ALA A 331 -5.78 -26.08 -7.89
CA ALA A 331 -4.56 -26.72 -8.33
C ALA A 331 -3.84 -27.42 -7.19
N THR A 332 -3.04 -28.42 -7.53
CA THR A 332 -2.08 -29.02 -6.59
C THR A 332 -0.72 -28.32 -6.73
N PHE A 333 0.14 -28.52 -5.73
CA PHE A 333 1.52 -28.01 -5.79
C PHE A 333 2.30 -28.52 -7.00
N GLY A 334 2.04 -29.77 -7.44
CA GLY A 334 2.66 -30.35 -8.64
C GLY A 334 2.25 -29.70 -9.98
N MET A 335 1.22 -28.85 -9.98
CA MET A 335 0.81 -28.07 -11.16
C MET A 335 1.56 -26.74 -11.29
N LEU A 336 2.35 -26.37 -10.27
CA LEU A 336 3.18 -25.18 -10.26
C LEU A 336 4.58 -25.50 -10.77
N ARG A 337 5.30 -24.49 -11.21
CA ARG A 337 6.65 -24.65 -11.72
C ARG A 337 7.60 -25.18 -10.64
N ASP A 338 7.65 -24.55 -9.49
CA ASP A 338 8.41 -25.00 -8.33
C ASP A 338 7.93 -24.29 -7.06
N ALA A 339 7.07 -24.97 -6.30
CA ALA A 339 6.52 -24.42 -5.08
C ALA A 339 7.54 -24.33 -3.93
N GLU A 340 8.60 -25.13 -3.95
CA GLU A 340 9.63 -25.12 -2.92
C GLU A 340 10.48 -23.86 -2.97
N THR A 341 10.73 -23.34 -4.18
CA THR A 341 11.47 -22.09 -4.40
C THR A 341 10.56 -20.87 -4.60
N TYR A 342 9.26 -21.02 -4.32
CA TYR A 342 8.24 -19.96 -4.50
C TYR A 342 8.01 -19.54 -5.96
N ALA A 343 8.34 -20.39 -6.92
CA ALA A 343 7.99 -20.19 -8.32
C ALA A 343 6.55 -20.70 -8.57
N PHE A 344 5.58 -19.86 -8.22
CA PHE A 344 4.15 -20.19 -8.20
C PHE A 344 3.42 -20.00 -9.54
N GLU A 345 4.11 -19.77 -10.61
CA GLU A 345 3.54 -19.84 -11.95
C GLU A 345 3.10 -21.27 -12.29
N LEU A 346 2.07 -21.39 -13.10
CA LEU A 346 1.62 -22.70 -13.60
C LEU A 346 2.73 -23.36 -14.45
N ALA A 347 3.00 -24.62 -14.20
CA ALA A 347 3.97 -25.40 -15.00
C ALA A 347 3.61 -25.37 -16.49
N PRO A 348 4.59 -25.46 -17.40
CA PRO A 348 4.35 -25.35 -18.85
C PRO A 348 3.27 -26.30 -19.39
N GLY A 349 3.14 -27.50 -18.83
CA GLY A 349 2.13 -28.50 -19.22
C GLY A 349 0.82 -28.42 -18.42
N SER A 350 0.62 -27.43 -17.58
CA SER A 350 -0.60 -27.33 -16.77
C SER A 350 -1.82 -27.07 -17.65
N MET A 351 -2.88 -27.87 -17.45
CA MET A 351 -4.17 -27.74 -18.12
C MET A 351 -4.88 -26.41 -17.80
N TRP A 352 -4.47 -25.71 -16.73
CA TRP A 352 -5.05 -24.43 -16.32
C TRP A 352 -4.41 -23.23 -17.04
N ARG A 353 -3.32 -23.40 -17.76
CA ARG A 353 -2.79 -22.29 -18.57
C ARG A 353 -3.80 -21.86 -19.62
N HIS A 354 -4.01 -20.55 -19.71
CA HIS A 354 -4.97 -19.93 -20.65
C HIS A 354 -6.44 -20.35 -20.46
N SER A 355 -6.81 -20.89 -19.30
CA SER A 355 -8.19 -21.32 -18.98
C SER A 355 -8.99 -20.27 -18.20
N GLY A 356 -8.45 -19.06 -18.06
CA GLY A 356 -9.13 -17.96 -17.37
C GLY A 356 -10.23 -17.34 -18.23
N ALA A 357 -11.21 -16.72 -17.56
CA ALA A 357 -12.25 -15.91 -18.16
C ALA A 357 -11.69 -14.52 -18.60
N ASP A 358 -12.41 -13.82 -19.48
CA ASP A 358 -12.02 -12.45 -19.88
C ASP A 358 -12.24 -11.45 -18.74
N PRO A 359 -11.17 -10.81 -18.21
CA PRO A 359 -11.27 -9.89 -17.09
C PRO A 359 -11.54 -8.44 -17.49
N ARG A 360 -11.61 -8.11 -18.79
CA ARG A 360 -11.61 -6.72 -19.30
C ARG A 360 -12.89 -5.93 -19.03
N ASN A 361 -14.03 -6.61 -18.84
CA ASN A 361 -15.28 -5.96 -18.52
C ASN A 361 -16.13 -6.79 -17.56
N VAL A 362 -15.68 -6.86 -16.32
CA VAL A 362 -16.37 -7.61 -15.28
C VAL A 362 -17.21 -6.65 -14.45
N ARG A 363 -18.51 -6.63 -14.68
CA ARG A 363 -19.46 -5.66 -14.06
C ARG A 363 -19.00 -4.20 -14.19
N GLY A 364 -18.51 -3.83 -15.38
CA GLY A 364 -18.05 -2.46 -15.68
C GLY A 364 -16.64 -2.14 -15.19
N HIS A 365 -15.87 -3.13 -14.73
CA HIS A 365 -14.49 -2.97 -14.29
C HIS A 365 -13.53 -3.80 -15.12
N ASP A 366 -12.39 -3.21 -15.47
CA ASP A 366 -11.26 -3.95 -16.02
C ASP A 366 -10.43 -4.48 -14.85
N LEU A 367 -10.40 -5.81 -14.71
CA LEU A 367 -9.64 -6.54 -13.71
C LEU A 367 -8.41 -7.26 -14.31
N SER A 368 -8.02 -6.89 -15.53
CA SER A 368 -6.85 -7.45 -16.21
C SER A 368 -5.57 -7.12 -15.44
N PRO A 369 -4.73 -8.11 -15.12
CA PRO A 369 -3.46 -7.82 -14.48
C PRO A 369 -2.55 -7.06 -15.47
N GLN A 370 -1.99 -5.94 -15.01
CA GLN A 370 -1.07 -5.10 -15.78
C GLN A 370 0.39 -5.43 -15.50
N ALA A 371 0.64 -6.15 -14.41
CA ALA A 371 1.98 -6.54 -13.97
C ALA A 371 1.95 -7.86 -13.22
N GLU A 372 3.13 -8.34 -12.85
CA GLU A 372 3.36 -9.47 -11.96
C GLU A 372 4.38 -9.07 -10.89
N PHE A 373 4.31 -9.68 -9.72
CA PHE A 373 5.36 -9.50 -8.70
C PHE A 373 6.72 -9.97 -9.23
N GLU A 374 7.75 -9.20 -8.93
CA GLU A 374 9.15 -9.51 -9.26
C GLU A 374 10.02 -9.51 -7.99
N TRP A 375 10.80 -10.57 -7.81
CA TRP A 375 11.70 -10.70 -6.68
C TRP A 375 12.89 -9.73 -6.75
N PRO A 376 13.40 -9.22 -5.60
CA PRO A 376 12.93 -9.45 -4.21
C PRO A 376 11.76 -8.57 -3.82
N THR A 377 11.56 -7.44 -4.47
CA THR A 377 10.44 -6.49 -4.39
C THR A 377 10.39 -5.70 -5.69
N GLY A 378 9.21 -5.58 -6.27
CA GLY A 378 9.01 -4.90 -7.54
C GLY A 378 7.88 -5.50 -8.36
N VAL A 379 7.69 -4.93 -9.53
CA VAL A 379 6.72 -5.40 -10.50
C VAL A 379 7.34 -5.47 -11.89
N ARG A 380 7.03 -6.52 -12.61
CA ARG A 380 7.31 -6.65 -14.04
C ARG A 380 6.03 -6.38 -14.81
N LEU A 381 6.05 -5.37 -15.66
CA LEU A 381 4.90 -5.04 -16.50
C LEU A 381 4.60 -6.16 -17.50
N LEU A 382 3.34 -6.42 -17.72
CA LEU A 382 2.88 -7.36 -18.74
C LEU A 382 2.74 -6.66 -20.10
N PRO A 383 3.06 -7.35 -21.20
CA PRO A 383 2.77 -6.84 -22.55
C PRO A 383 1.28 -6.57 -22.73
N GLY A 384 0.95 -5.46 -23.38
CA GLY A 384 -0.42 -5.15 -23.77
C GLY A 384 -0.97 -6.09 -24.86
N GLY A 385 -2.30 -6.02 -25.11
CA GLY A 385 -2.94 -6.77 -26.20
C GLY A 385 -3.13 -8.27 -25.92
N ARG A 386 -3.09 -8.68 -24.66
CA ARG A 386 -3.32 -10.07 -24.26
C ARG A 386 -4.79 -10.44 -24.48
N ASP A 387 -5.01 -11.60 -25.09
CA ASP A 387 -6.35 -12.16 -25.37
C ASP A 387 -6.64 -13.47 -24.61
N ARG A 388 -5.62 -14.05 -23.98
CA ARG A 388 -5.73 -15.28 -23.18
C ARG A 388 -5.20 -15.05 -21.77
N TRP A 389 -5.94 -15.53 -20.80
CA TRP A 389 -5.66 -15.33 -19.40
C TRP A 389 -5.44 -16.67 -18.68
N SER A 390 -4.47 -16.69 -17.81
CA SER A 390 -4.28 -17.81 -16.88
C SER A 390 -4.85 -17.45 -15.51
N PRO A 391 -5.44 -18.36 -14.75
CA PRO A 391 -5.73 -18.12 -13.34
C PRO A 391 -4.43 -17.99 -12.54
N GLY A 392 -4.47 -17.14 -11.52
CA GLY A 392 -3.34 -16.87 -10.65
C GLY A 392 -2.57 -15.60 -10.97
N ALA A 393 -1.57 -15.31 -10.13
CA ALA A 393 -0.78 -14.08 -10.11
C ALA A 393 0.17 -13.95 -11.30
N PHE A 394 0.47 -15.04 -11.98
CA PHE A 394 1.42 -15.08 -13.09
C PHE A 394 0.74 -15.49 -14.39
N GLN A 395 1.04 -14.77 -15.46
CA GLN A 395 0.43 -14.92 -16.79
C GLN A 395 1.36 -15.56 -17.82
N ARG A 396 2.51 -16.02 -17.39
CA ARG A 396 3.56 -16.68 -18.20
C ARG A 396 3.48 -18.21 -18.13
#